data_db384f3852f01010dce27b9e13ac9420
#
_entry.id   db384f3852f01010dce27b9e13ac9420
#
_cell.length_a   1.000
_cell.length_b   1.000
_cell.length_c   1.000
_cell.angle_alpha   90.00
_cell.angle_beta   90.00
_cell.angle_gamma   90.00
#
_symmetry.space_group_name_H-M   'P 1'
#
loop_
_entity.id
_entity.type
_entity.pdbx_description
1 polymer ?
#
loop_
_entity_poly.entity_id
_entity_poly.type
_entity_poly.pdbx_seq_one_letter_code
_entity_poly.pdbx_strand_id
1 'polypeptide(L)'
;EGPGHVPLDQIPMNMERERELCHEAPFYVLGPVVTDIAPGYDHITSAIGAAVAAQHGAAMLCYVTPAEHLGLPDADDVREGIVAYKIAAHAADVARHRPGARDRDDAMSRARYAFDWKRQFELSLDPDPARAKHDETLPHEAFKTAEFCSMCGPKFCSMKISGHLGEAEKPCAAEEAADPQAPVQLRP
;
A
#
# COMPACT_ATOMS: atom_id res chain seq x y z
N GLU A 1 -20.73 -11.09 -10.59
CA GLU A 1 -20.18 -9.73 -10.62
C GLU A 1 -20.94 -8.81 -9.66
N GLY A 2 -20.22 -7.98 -8.92
CA GLY A 2 -20.79 -7.06 -7.95
C GLY A 2 -21.08 -5.67 -8.52
N PRO A 3 -21.76 -4.81 -7.73
CA PRO A 3 -22.09 -3.45 -8.15
C PRO A 3 -20.83 -2.59 -8.29
N GLY A 4 -20.83 -1.71 -9.30
CA GLY A 4 -19.74 -0.78 -9.57
C GLY A 4 -19.77 0.51 -8.74
N HIS A 5 -20.93 0.94 -8.24
CA HIS A 5 -21.14 2.13 -7.43
C HIS A 5 -21.89 1.75 -6.15
N VAL A 6 -21.22 1.83 -5.01
CA VAL A 6 -21.78 1.46 -3.71
C VAL A 6 -21.19 2.35 -2.62
N PRO A 7 -22.00 3.01 -1.80
CA PRO A 7 -21.52 3.71 -0.62
C PRO A 7 -20.65 2.80 0.27
N LEU A 8 -19.62 3.36 0.84
CA LEU A 8 -18.58 2.62 1.58
C LEU A 8 -19.15 1.71 2.67
N ASP A 9 -20.14 2.19 3.41
CA ASP A 9 -20.79 1.48 4.52
C ASP A 9 -21.64 0.29 4.07
N GLN A 10 -22.03 0.23 2.78
CA GLN A 10 -22.85 -0.84 2.23
C GLN A 10 -22.04 -1.99 1.63
N ILE A 11 -20.74 -1.82 1.43
CA ILE A 11 -19.89 -2.84 0.82
C ILE A 11 -19.86 -4.14 1.64
N PRO A 12 -19.66 -4.12 2.98
CA PRO A 12 -19.65 -5.33 3.78
C PRO A 12 -20.94 -6.13 3.65
N MET A 13 -22.09 -5.45 3.69
CA MET A 13 -23.41 -6.09 3.53
C MET A 13 -23.55 -6.75 2.15
N ASN A 14 -23.09 -6.08 1.07
CA ASN A 14 -23.14 -6.66 -0.28
C ASN A 14 -22.30 -7.93 -0.37
N MET A 15 -21.11 -7.93 0.21
CA MET A 15 -20.22 -9.10 0.26
C MET A 15 -20.81 -10.26 1.05
N GLU A 16 -21.46 -9.96 2.19
CA GLU A 16 -22.12 -10.96 3.01
C GLU A 16 -23.33 -11.58 2.29
N ARG A 17 -24.15 -10.74 1.65
CA ARG A 17 -25.32 -11.21 0.87
C ARG A 17 -24.91 -12.07 -0.30
N GLU A 18 -23.87 -11.71 -1.03
CA GLU A 18 -23.36 -12.53 -2.13
C GLU A 18 -22.94 -13.90 -1.62
N ARG A 19 -22.13 -13.95 -0.58
CA ARG A 19 -21.63 -15.20 0.00
C ARG A 19 -22.77 -16.13 0.44
N GLU A 20 -23.83 -15.55 1.05
CA GLU A 20 -25.01 -16.31 1.46
C GLU A 20 -25.82 -16.85 0.26
N LEU A 21 -26.12 -15.96 -0.70
CA LEU A 21 -27.05 -16.29 -1.80
C LEU A 21 -26.39 -17.06 -2.94
N CYS A 22 -25.09 -16.86 -3.14
CA CYS A 22 -24.32 -17.51 -4.23
C CYS A 22 -23.48 -18.68 -3.71
N HIS A 23 -23.74 -19.17 -2.49
CA HIS A 23 -23.08 -20.36 -1.94
C HIS A 23 -21.55 -20.26 -1.96
N GLU A 24 -21.00 -19.11 -1.57
CA GLU A 24 -19.56 -18.80 -1.55
C GLU A 24 -18.88 -18.87 -2.93
N ALA A 25 -19.62 -18.69 -4.01
CA ALA A 25 -19.02 -18.58 -5.34
C ALA A 25 -18.01 -17.43 -5.40
N PRO A 26 -16.91 -17.55 -6.18
CA PRO A 26 -15.95 -16.45 -6.32
C PRO A 26 -16.61 -15.18 -6.83
N PHE A 27 -16.49 -14.09 -6.06
CA PHE A 27 -17.13 -12.82 -6.38
C PHE A 27 -16.13 -11.83 -7.00
N TYR A 28 -16.48 -11.38 -8.20
CA TYR A 28 -15.77 -10.34 -8.94
C TYR A 28 -16.46 -9.00 -8.72
N VAL A 29 -15.72 -7.96 -8.40
CA VAL A 29 -16.26 -6.61 -8.18
C VAL A 29 -15.55 -5.60 -9.09
N LEU A 30 -16.33 -4.67 -9.67
CA LEU A 30 -15.83 -3.52 -10.39
C LEU A 30 -15.77 -2.33 -9.42
N GLY A 31 -14.62 -2.06 -8.88
CA GLY A 31 -14.49 -1.06 -7.84
C GLY A 31 -14.66 -1.67 -6.44
N PRO A 32 -15.67 -1.28 -5.65
CA PRO A 32 -16.73 -0.30 -5.95
C PRO A 32 -16.28 1.17 -5.85
N VAL A 33 -16.82 2.01 -6.73
CA VAL A 33 -16.70 3.47 -6.63
C VAL A 33 -17.57 3.94 -5.45
N VAL A 34 -16.93 4.48 -4.42
CA VAL A 34 -17.61 4.81 -3.15
C VAL A 34 -18.19 6.22 -3.10
N THR A 35 -17.82 7.06 -4.05
CA THR A 35 -18.33 8.43 -4.22
C THR A 35 -18.09 8.91 -5.64
N ASP A 36 -19.02 9.71 -6.19
CA ASP A 36 -18.98 10.22 -7.55
C ASP A 36 -18.42 11.66 -7.65
N ILE A 37 -17.90 12.20 -6.55
CA ILE A 37 -17.47 13.60 -6.47
C ILE A 37 -16.18 13.92 -7.23
N ALA A 38 -15.44 12.90 -7.67
CA ALA A 38 -14.06 13.06 -8.14
C ALA A 38 -13.84 12.51 -9.57
N PRO A 39 -14.47 13.08 -10.62
CA PRO A 39 -14.17 12.70 -12.00
C PRO A 39 -12.68 12.88 -12.31
N GLY A 40 -12.07 11.90 -12.98
CA GLY A 40 -10.62 11.83 -13.21
C GLY A 40 -9.82 11.16 -12.09
N TYR A 41 -10.48 10.83 -10.97
CA TYR A 41 -9.89 10.14 -9.81
C TYR A 41 -10.68 8.88 -9.43
N ASP A 42 -11.47 8.33 -10.34
CA ASP A 42 -12.31 7.16 -10.08
C ASP A 42 -11.47 5.93 -9.72
N HIS A 43 -10.24 5.82 -10.20
CA HIS A 43 -9.28 4.79 -9.79
C HIS A 43 -8.94 4.87 -8.28
N ILE A 44 -8.94 6.06 -7.68
CA ILE A 44 -8.72 6.26 -6.24
C ILE A 44 -10.01 5.93 -5.46
N THR A 45 -11.14 6.52 -5.85
CA THR A 45 -12.41 6.31 -5.14
C THR A 45 -12.85 4.85 -5.17
N SER A 46 -12.60 4.16 -6.28
CA SER A 46 -12.88 2.73 -6.42
C SER A 46 -11.85 1.83 -5.71
N ALA A 47 -10.57 2.22 -5.66
CA ALA A 47 -9.57 1.47 -4.90
C ALA A 47 -9.89 1.44 -3.39
N ILE A 48 -10.48 2.50 -2.85
CA ILE A 48 -10.99 2.53 -1.47
C ILE A 48 -12.05 1.45 -1.27
N GLY A 49 -13.04 1.40 -2.16
CA GLY A 49 -14.09 0.38 -2.12
C GLY A 49 -13.57 -1.02 -2.37
N ALA A 50 -12.64 -1.17 -3.32
CA ALA A 50 -11.99 -2.44 -3.63
C ALA A 50 -11.25 -3.04 -2.42
N ALA A 51 -10.53 -2.21 -1.66
CA ALA A 51 -9.85 -2.65 -0.45
C ALA A 51 -10.85 -3.21 0.58
N VAL A 52 -11.98 -2.52 0.80
CA VAL A 52 -13.02 -2.98 1.71
C VAL A 52 -13.70 -4.25 1.19
N ALA A 53 -14.06 -4.31 -0.10
CA ALA A 53 -14.66 -5.50 -0.70
C ALA A 53 -13.72 -6.72 -0.60
N ALA A 54 -12.44 -6.55 -0.91
CA ALA A 54 -11.44 -7.62 -0.81
C ALA A 54 -11.22 -8.07 0.64
N GLN A 55 -11.20 -7.15 1.60
CA GLN A 55 -11.14 -7.47 3.03
C GLN A 55 -12.34 -8.34 3.45
N HIS A 56 -13.53 -8.11 2.89
CA HIS A 56 -14.76 -8.84 3.19
C HIS A 56 -15.02 -10.04 2.27
N GLY A 57 -14.07 -10.40 1.38
CA GLY A 57 -14.13 -11.68 0.69
C GLY A 57 -14.22 -11.64 -0.84
N ALA A 58 -14.18 -10.45 -1.48
CA ALA A 58 -14.08 -10.41 -2.94
C ALA A 58 -12.89 -11.24 -3.44
N ALA A 59 -13.13 -12.10 -4.40
CA ALA A 59 -12.14 -12.99 -4.96
C ALA A 59 -11.30 -12.33 -6.06
N MET A 60 -11.88 -11.37 -6.77
CA MET A 60 -11.25 -10.68 -7.88
C MET A 60 -11.70 -9.22 -7.93
N LEU A 61 -10.77 -8.33 -8.23
CA LEU A 61 -11.00 -6.89 -8.36
C LEU A 61 -10.78 -6.47 -9.80
N CYS A 62 -11.79 -5.86 -10.43
CA CYS A 62 -11.63 -5.16 -11.70
C CYS A 62 -11.11 -3.76 -11.43
N TYR A 63 -9.99 -3.39 -12.07
CA TYR A 63 -9.46 -2.04 -11.92
C TYR A 63 -10.28 -1.01 -12.68
N VAL A 64 -10.23 0.22 -12.19
CA VAL A 64 -10.81 1.41 -12.80
C VAL A 64 -9.65 2.37 -13.12
N THR A 65 -9.77 3.11 -14.20
CA THR A 65 -8.74 4.08 -14.64
C THR A 65 -9.13 5.51 -14.30
N PRO A 66 -8.18 6.48 -14.35
CA PRO A 66 -8.51 7.91 -14.27
C PRO A 66 -9.50 8.38 -15.34
N ALA A 67 -9.51 7.73 -16.50
CA ALA A 67 -10.40 8.07 -17.62
C ALA A 67 -11.83 7.54 -17.47
N GLU A 68 -12.15 6.79 -16.42
CA GLU A 68 -13.47 6.20 -16.19
C GLU A 68 -14.55 7.30 -16.20
N HIS A 69 -15.67 7.03 -16.90
CA HIS A 69 -16.77 7.96 -17.16
C HIS A 69 -16.39 9.22 -17.99
N LEU A 70 -15.15 9.39 -18.41
CA LEU A 70 -14.70 10.57 -19.15
C LEU A 70 -14.27 10.26 -20.58
N GLY A 71 -13.64 9.12 -20.83
CA GLY A 71 -13.13 8.78 -22.15
C GLY A 71 -12.45 7.41 -22.22
N LEU A 72 -11.76 7.16 -23.33
CA LEU A 72 -10.97 5.94 -23.49
C LEU A 72 -9.63 6.12 -22.77
N PRO A 73 -9.23 5.17 -21.92
CA PRO A 73 -7.95 5.23 -21.21
C PRO A 73 -6.78 5.03 -22.17
N ASP A 74 -5.70 5.73 -21.95
CA ASP A 74 -4.41 5.44 -22.55
C ASP A 74 -3.58 4.44 -21.70
N ALA A 75 -2.33 4.18 -22.09
CA ALA A 75 -1.46 3.23 -21.40
C ALA A 75 -1.08 3.69 -19.99
N ASP A 76 -0.95 4.99 -19.79
CA ASP A 76 -0.60 5.56 -18.48
C ASP A 76 -1.81 5.51 -17.54
N ASP A 77 -3.01 5.81 -18.02
CA ASP A 77 -4.26 5.64 -17.27
C ASP A 77 -4.42 4.17 -16.81
N VAL A 78 -4.17 3.21 -17.70
CA VAL A 78 -4.24 1.78 -17.37
C VAL A 78 -3.21 1.41 -16.30
N ARG A 79 -1.98 1.89 -16.44
CA ARG A 79 -0.93 1.66 -15.44
C ARG A 79 -1.31 2.21 -14.07
N GLU A 80 -1.82 3.44 -14.02
CA GLU A 80 -2.23 4.09 -12.80
C GLU A 80 -3.38 3.34 -12.11
N GLY A 81 -4.40 2.95 -12.86
CA GLY A 81 -5.50 2.13 -12.37
C GLY A 81 -5.03 0.78 -11.80
N ILE A 82 -4.15 0.07 -12.52
CA ILE A 82 -3.61 -1.22 -12.05
C ILE A 82 -2.79 -1.03 -10.76
N VAL A 83 -1.98 0.00 -10.66
CA VAL A 83 -1.18 0.27 -9.45
C VAL A 83 -2.10 0.56 -8.26
N ALA A 84 -3.13 1.40 -8.42
CA ALA A 84 -4.11 1.70 -7.39
C ALA A 84 -4.78 0.41 -6.87
N TYR A 85 -5.16 -0.49 -7.77
CA TYR A 85 -5.82 -1.75 -7.39
C TYR A 85 -4.87 -2.79 -6.78
N LYS A 86 -3.62 -2.83 -7.20
CA LYS A 86 -2.61 -3.63 -6.49
C LYS A 86 -2.39 -3.15 -5.05
N ILE A 87 -2.44 -1.83 -4.82
CA ILE A 87 -2.38 -1.27 -3.46
C ILE A 87 -3.60 -1.70 -2.66
N ALA A 88 -4.81 -1.58 -3.22
CA ALA A 88 -6.06 -1.98 -2.57
C ALA A 88 -6.06 -3.48 -2.20
N ALA A 89 -5.68 -4.35 -3.15
CA ALA A 89 -5.60 -5.78 -2.93
C ALA A 89 -4.57 -6.15 -1.85
N HIS A 90 -3.38 -5.53 -1.90
CA HIS A 90 -2.35 -5.75 -0.91
C HIS A 90 -2.78 -5.31 0.49
N ALA A 91 -3.40 -4.13 0.61
CA ALA A 91 -3.94 -3.65 1.89
C ALA A 91 -4.97 -4.62 2.48
N ALA A 92 -5.84 -5.18 1.64
CA ALA A 92 -6.81 -6.19 2.06
C ALA A 92 -6.15 -7.49 2.50
N ASP A 93 -5.13 -7.96 1.80
CA ASP A 93 -4.38 -9.18 2.17
C ASP A 93 -3.67 -9.01 3.53
N VAL A 94 -3.10 -7.84 3.79
CA VAL A 94 -2.52 -7.49 5.09
C VAL A 94 -3.60 -7.47 6.18
N ALA A 95 -4.76 -6.84 5.92
CA ALA A 95 -5.87 -6.76 6.88
C ALA A 95 -6.48 -8.13 7.18
N ARG A 96 -6.47 -9.05 6.22
CA ARG A 96 -6.91 -10.45 6.37
C ARG A 96 -5.88 -11.35 7.02
N HIS A 97 -4.72 -10.84 7.38
CA HIS A 97 -3.61 -11.61 7.96
C HIS A 97 -3.19 -12.80 7.08
N ARG A 98 -3.20 -12.64 5.76
CA ARG A 98 -2.77 -13.72 4.86
C ARG A 98 -1.29 -14.03 5.09
N PRO A 99 -0.91 -15.31 5.12
CA PRO A 99 0.50 -15.69 5.28
C PRO A 99 1.40 -15.01 4.24
N GLY A 100 2.48 -14.37 4.69
CA GLY A 100 3.43 -13.68 3.84
C GLY A 100 2.99 -12.30 3.30
N ALA A 101 1.75 -11.86 3.55
CA ALA A 101 1.28 -10.56 3.04
C ALA A 101 2.13 -9.39 3.52
N ARG A 102 2.64 -9.43 4.75
CA ARG A 102 3.46 -8.36 5.32
C ARG A 102 4.94 -8.40 4.95
N ASP A 103 5.44 -9.48 4.38
CA ASP A 103 6.88 -9.67 4.16
C ASP A 103 7.49 -8.53 3.32
N ARG A 104 6.77 -8.09 2.30
CA ARG A 104 7.18 -6.97 1.44
C ARG A 104 7.16 -5.63 2.17
N ASP A 105 6.12 -5.37 2.99
CA ASP A 105 6.03 -4.16 3.81
C ASP A 105 7.13 -4.08 4.84
N ASP A 106 7.41 -5.19 5.50
CA ASP A 106 8.47 -5.28 6.49
C ASP A 106 9.86 -5.09 5.85
N ALA A 107 10.07 -5.65 4.66
CA ALA A 107 11.29 -5.43 3.89
C ALA A 107 11.41 -3.96 3.45
N MET A 108 10.33 -3.33 2.99
CA MET A 108 10.28 -1.92 2.62
C MET A 108 10.56 -1.04 3.84
N SER A 109 9.97 -1.35 4.99
CA SER A 109 10.19 -0.60 6.23
C SER A 109 11.65 -0.63 6.67
N ARG A 110 12.29 -1.79 6.58
CA ARG A 110 13.73 -1.94 6.85
C ARG A 110 14.58 -1.13 5.87
N ALA A 111 14.27 -1.19 4.57
CA ALA A 111 14.97 -0.42 3.54
C ALA A 111 14.79 1.10 3.75
N ARG A 112 13.61 1.56 4.14
CA ARG A 112 13.35 2.96 4.49
C ARG A 112 14.15 3.41 5.71
N TYR A 113 14.17 2.61 6.76
CA TYR A 113 14.92 2.91 7.97
C TYR A 113 16.42 3.02 7.71
N ALA A 114 16.96 2.14 6.85
CA ALA A 114 18.37 2.13 6.44
C ALA A 114 18.71 3.16 5.33
N PHE A 115 17.75 3.92 4.83
CA PHE A 115 17.91 4.80 3.65
C PHE A 115 18.47 4.07 2.40
N ASP A 116 18.20 2.77 2.29
CA ASP A 116 18.56 1.98 1.11
C ASP A 116 17.58 2.27 -0.05
N TRP A 117 17.84 3.35 -0.77
CA TRP A 117 17.01 3.80 -1.88
C TRP A 117 16.90 2.77 -3.00
N LYS A 118 17.99 2.08 -3.30
CA LYS A 118 17.97 1.02 -4.32
C LYS A 118 16.97 -0.06 -3.95
N ARG A 119 17.03 -0.55 -2.71
CA ARG A 119 16.14 -1.59 -2.21
C ARG A 119 14.69 -1.11 -2.12
N GLN A 120 14.47 0.16 -1.77
CA GLN A 120 13.12 0.75 -1.77
C GLN A 120 12.50 0.72 -3.18
N PHE A 121 13.25 1.09 -4.23
CA PHE A 121 12.74 1.03 -5.60
C PHE A 121 12.52 -0.40 -6.07
N GLU A 122 13.39 -1.35 -5.76
CA GLU A 122 13.21 -2.78 -6.09
C GLU A 122 11.94 -3.37 -5.44
N LEU A 123 11.61 -2.93 -4.24
CA LEU A 123 10.41 -3.35 -3.50
C LEU A 123 9.16 -2.58 -3.90
N SER A 124 9.26 -1.48 -4.62
CA SER A 124 8.13 -0.65 -5.02
C SER A 124 7.21 -1.40 -6.00
N LEU A 125 5.90 -1.15 -5.90
CA LEU A 125 4.92 -1.63 -6.89
C LEU A 125 5.13 -0.98 -8.24
N ASP A 126 5.56 0.28 -8.25
CA ASP A 126 5.85 1.07 -9.43
C ASP A 126 7.20 1.79 -9.26
N PRO A 127 8.32 1.14 -9.61
CA PRO A 127 9.66 1.63 -9.30
C PRO A 127 10.08 2.86 -10.10
N ASP A 128 9.66 2.98 -11.37
CA ASP A 128 10.14 4.05 -12.26
C ASP A 128 9.63 5.42 -11.84
N PRO A 129 8.32 5.64 -11.61
CA PRO A 129 7.83 6.90 -11.06
C PRO A 129 8.37 7.20 -9.66
N ALA A 130 8.54 6.18 -8.81
CA ALA A 130 9.10 6.37 -7.47
C ALA A 130 10.54 6.91 -7.54
N ARG A 131 11.37 6.33 -8.43
CA ARG A 131 12.73 6.78 -8.68
C ARG A 131 12.75 8.19 -9.29
N ALA A 132 11.93 8.43 -10.31
CA ALA A 132 11.84 9.75 -10.96
C ALA A 132 11.51 10.85 -9.96
N LYS A 133 10.50 10.61 -9.09
CA LYS A 133 10.11 11.56 -8.04
C LYS A 133 11.21 11.79 -7.01
N HIS A 134 11.95 10.75 -6.62
CA HIS A 134 13.07 10.88 -5.70
C HIS A 134 14.20 11.73 -6.31
N ASP A 135 14.54 11.49 -7.58
CA ASP A 135 15.68 12.09 -8.24
C ASP A 135 15.40 13.51 -8.75
N GLU A 136 14.14 13.85 -9.02
CA GLU A 136 13.69 15.11 -9.64
C GLU A 136 14.25 16.36 -8.93
N THR A 137 14.32 16.34 -7.62
CA THR A 137 14.75 17.49 -6.79
C THR A 137 16.12 17.32 -6.15
N LEU A 138 16.88 16.30 -6.55
CA LEU A 138 18.23 16.02 -6.08
C LEU A 138 19.26 16.27 -7.21
N PRO A 139 19.82 17.48 -7.32
CA PRO A 139 20.60 17.90 -8.48
C PRO A 139 21.97 17.20 -8.60
N HIS A 140 22.46 16.57 -7.53
CA HIS A 140 23.74 15.88 -7.50
C HIS A 140 23.57 14.38 -7.26
N GLU A 141 24.29 13.57 -8.03
CA GLU A 141 24.27 12.09 -7.91
C GLU A 141 24.57 11.59 -6.48
N ALA A 142 25.49 12.29 -5.77
CA ALA A 142 25.82 11.95 -4.38
C ALA A 142 24.62 12.06 -3.41
N PHE A 143 23.61 12.88 -3.74
CA PHE A 143 22.42 13.02 -2.90
C PHE A 143 21.40 11.92 -3.14
N LYS A 144 21.43 11.25 -4.28
CA LYS A 144 20.51 10.17 -4.62
C LYS A 144 20.70 8.92 -3.77
N THR A 145 21.85 8.78 -3.13
CA THR A 145 22.16 7.69 -2.21
C THR A 145 22.31 8.15 -0.75
N ALA A 146 22.03 9.42 -0.48
CA ALA A 146 22.20 9.99 0.85
C ALA A 146 21.09 9.57 1.83
N GLU A 147 21.37 9.62 3.11
CA GLU A 147 20.44 9.32 4.20
C GLU A 147 19.41 10.42 4.45
N PHE A 148 18.82 10.92 3.39
CA PHE A 148 17.70 11.89 3.41
C PHE A 148 17.05 11.96 2.03
N CYS A 149 15.84 12.50 1.95
CA CYS A 149 15.22 12.93 0.69
C CYS A 149 15.07 14.44 0.66
N SER A 150 14.77 15.01 -0.50
CA SER A 150 14.62 16.46 -0.70
C SER A 150 13.51 17.08 0.15
N MET A 151 12.50 16.32 0.56
CA MET A 151 11.38 16.82 1.36
C MET A 151 11.83 17.35 2.74
N CYS A 152 12.65 16.61 3.48
CA CYS A 152 13.10 16.99 4.82
C CYS A 152 14.54 17.55 4.80
N GLY A 153 15.31 17.23 3.76
CA GLY A 153 16.74 17.56 3.68
C GLY A 153 17.56 16.85 4.78
N PRO A 154 18.87 17.17 4.85
CA PRO A 154 19.79 16.45 5.72
C PRO A 154 19.61 16.70 7.22
N LYS A 155 18.90 17.78 7.61
CA LYS A 155 18.83 18.24 9.01
C LYS A 155 17.50 17.94 9.70
N PHE A 156 16.41 17.75 8.96
CA PHE A 156 15.06 17.66 9.53
C PHE A 156 14.37 16.32 9.27
N CYS A 157 15.09 15.31 8.83
CA CYS A 157 14.53 13.98 8.64
C CYS A 157 14.28 13.30 9.99
N SER A 158 13.01 13.12 10.35
CA SER A 158 12.62 12.47 11.60
C SER A 158 13.17 11.05 11.72
N MET A 159 13.20 10.31 10.61
CA MET A 159 13.76 8.94 10.57
C MET A 159 15.24 8.94 10.94
N LYS A 160 16.02 9.85 10.38
CA LYS A 160 17.46 10.00 10.70
C LYS A 160 17.67 10.40 12.15
N ILE A 161 16.88 11.37 12.64
CA ILE A 161 16.95 11.82 14.04
C ILE A 161 16.62 10.68 14.99
N SER A 162 15.57 9.91 14.73
CA SER A 162 15.19 8.75 15.53
C SER A 162 16.26 7.65 15.53
N GLY A 163 16.92 7.42 14.40
CA GLY A 163 18.06 6.49 14.31
C GLY A 163 19.20 6.88 15.25
N HIS A 164 19.59 8.16 15.25
CA HIS A 164 20.63 8.68 16.14
C HIS A 164 20.25 8.59 17.63
N LEU A 165 18.98 8.83 17.98
CA LEU A 165 18.52 8.67 19.36
C LEU A 165 18.55 7.21 19.81
N GLY A 166 18.13 6.27 18.97
CA GLY A 166 18.19 4.85 19.26
C GLY A 166 19.62 4.29 19.39
N GLU A 167 20.59 4.90 18.74
CA GLU A 167 22.01 4.58 18.95
C GLU A 167 22.57 5.11 20.26
N ALA A 168 22.07 6.26 20.71
CA ALA A 168 22.46 6.87 21.99
C ALA A 168 21.87 6.12 23.21
N GLU A 169 20.75 5.41 23.02
CA GLU A 169 20.09 4.62 24.06
C GLU A 169 20.55 3.17 24.17
N LYS A 170 21.49 2.71 23.35
CA LYS A 170 22.07 1.37 23.53
C LYS A 170 22.87 1.33 24.82
N PRO A 171 22.40 0.62 25.86
CA PRO A 171 23.23 0.39 27.04
C PRO A 171 24.46 -0.38 26.60
N CYS A 172 25.60 0.00 27.17
CA CYS A 172 26.87 -0.70 27.00
C CYS A 172 26.69 -2.18 27.37
N ALA A 173 26.83 -3.05 26.40
CA ALA A 173 27.10 -4.48 26.45
C ALA A 173 26.31 -5.37 27.43
N ALA A 174 25.78 -6.43 26.87
CA ALA A 174 25.40 -7.72 27.46
C ALA A 174 23.96 -7.80 28.01
N GLU A 175 23.08 -8.33 27.16
CA GLU A 175 22.32 -9.49 27.60
C GLU A 175 21.71 -10.24 26.39
N GLU A 176 21.74 -11.52 26.51
CA GLU A 176 21.49 -12.65 25.66
C GLU A 176 20.27 -12.58 24.70
N ALA A 177 20.45 -13.26 23.58
CA ALA A 177 19.47 -13.54 22.55
C ALA A 177 18.14 -14.05 23.12
N ALA A 178 17.10 -13.28 22.95
CA ALA A 178 15.72 -13.76 23.12
C ALA A 178 15.30 -14.52 21.86
N ASP A 179 14.76 -15.69 22.08
CA ASP A 179 14.24 -16.65 21.10
C ASP A 179 13.24 -16.00 20.11
N PRO A 180 13.45 -16.10 18.80
CA PRO A 180 12.55 -15.54 17.80
C PRO A 180 11.18 -16.24 17.69
N GLN A 181 10.88 -17.24 18.52
CA GLN A 181 9.66 -18.05 18.46
C GLN A 181 8.66 -17.83 19.61
N ALA A 182 8.86 -16.84 20.46
CA ALA A 182 7.90 -16.58 21.54
C ALA A 182 6.61 -15.92 21.01
N PRO A 183 5.41 -16.43 21.38
CA PRO A 183 4.14 -15.86 20.92
C PRO A 183 3.89 -14.48 21.56
N VAL A 184 3.49 -13.51 20.71
CA VAL A 184 3.08 -12.19 21.14
C VAL A 184 1.78 -12.27 21.93
N GLN A 185 1.84 -12.01 23.23
CA GLN A 185 0.63 -11.88 24.07
C GLN A 185 0.04 -10.48 23.87
N LEU A 186 -1.13 -10.41 23.25
CA LEU A 186 -1.96 -9.22 23.23
C LEU A 186 -2.52 -9.00 24.65
N ARG A 187 -2.23 -7.84 25.22
CA ARG A 187 -2.89 -7.43 26.48
C ARG A 187 -4.26 -6.83 26.17
N PRO A 188 -5.24 -7.07 27.06
CA PRO A 188 -6.63 -6.62 26.90
C PRO A 188 -6.82 -5.11 26.89
#